data_bb5b9172b801f252e974bfe9ac713028
#
_entry.id   bb5b9172b801f252e974bfe9ac713028
#
_cell.length_a   1.000
_cell.length_b   1.000
_cell.length_c   1.000
_cell.angle_alpha   90.00
_cell.angle_beta   90.00
_cell.angle_gamma   90.00
#
_symmetry.space_group_name_H-M   'P 1'
#
loop_
_entity.id
_entity.type
_entity.pdbx_description
1 polymer ?
#
loop_
_entity_poly.entity_id
_entity_poly.type
_entity_poly.pdbx_seq_one_letter_code
_entity_poly.pdbx_strand_id
1 'polypeptide(L)'
;MNIAKDKMREFATRVSEELNLKMGVFGKKQDRYCLTEWNDIDGFSWIDINIAPYDKEQENINMSREVFGGGDWHSLEDCDEETQAMVKDARENNLPLVWVELAIRDMRHKVHCCRYMIRPLSVLSEAWVFDGVKEWLDEQRADRPEKEAKTLNIINRMGYDSVECDLDGDCIVVGIKGKYGLITLQGELVCELKYDSIAAVKKGELMSVKINGKYGYINSKGEEIVSPKYDCAYSFEEGLAKVQIAGKWGLVNSNGEEIIPLEYDDVKSVSDGRVAVCLNGKWGFIALDNKVVIPLEYDEVRKFGCGLANIKKGDKWGYINEQNELIIACKYDCCETFRNGKATVWLDGECSTIDTEGNMVECDDEDGLPF
;
A
#
# COMPACT_ATOMS: atom_id res chain seq x y z
N MET A 1 -12.54 21.71 -34.86
CA MET A 1 -11.28 21.83 -34.10
C MET A 1 -11.67 22.19 -32.68
N ASN A 2 -11.22 21.46 -31.69
CA ASN A 2 -11.70 21.67 -30.30
C ASN A 2 -10.78 22.67 -29.61
N ILE A 3 -11.21 23.94 -29.56
CA ILE A 3 -10.45 25.09 -29.02
C ILE A 3 -9.91 24.77 -27.60
N ALA A 4 -10.65 24.02 -26.77
CA ALA A 4 -10.23 23.63 -25.44
C ALA A 4 -9.01 22.70 -25.47
N LYS A 5 -9.01 21.73 -26.38
CA LYS A 5 -7.90 20.78 -26.55
C LYS A 5 -6.63 21.50 -27.02
N ASP A 6 -6.77 22.45 -27.94
CA ASP A 6 -5.63 23.19 -28.47
C ASP A 6 -4.97 24.05 -27.39
N LYS A 7 -5.77 24.77 -26.58
CA LYS A 7 -5.27 25.57 -25.45
C LYS A 7 -4.60 24.73 -24.35
N MET A 8 -5.19 23.60 -23.97
CA MET A 8 -4.58 22.69 -22.99
C MET A 8 -3.26 22.14 -23.51
N ARG A 9 -3.20 21.79 -24.80
CA ARG A 9 -1.97 21.31 -25.42
C ARG A 9 -0.89 22.38 -25.44
N GLU A 10 -1.24 23.61 -25.79
CA GLU A 10 -0.33 24.75 -25.80
C GLU A 10 0.26 25.00 -24.42
N PHE A 11 -0.57 25.02 -23.36
CA PHE A 11 -0.12 25.15 -21.98
C PHE A 11 0.78 23.99 -21.57
N ALA A 12 0.37 22.74 -21.82
CA ALA A 12 1.19 21.56 -21.50
C ALA A 12 2.54 21.56 -22.24
N THR A 13 2.57 21.98 -23.50
CA THR A 13 3.79 22.11 -24.28
C THR A 13 4.72 23.16 -23.65
N ARG A 14 4.19 24.32 -23.30
CA ARG A 14 4.96 25.39 -22.64
C ARG A 14 5.55 24.91 -21.31
N VAL A 15 4.75 24.27 -20.45
CA VAL A 15 5.23 23.72 -19.17
C VAL A 15 6.31 22.65 -19.41
N SER A 16 6.12 21.77 -20.40
CA SER A 16 7.11 20.75 -20.78
C SER A 16 8.45 21.36 -21.22
N GLU A 17 8.40 22.35 -22.09
CA GLU A 17 9.60 22.97 -22.65
C GLU A 17 10.34 23.86 -21.66
N GLU A 18 9.61 24.76 -20.96
CA GLU A 18 10.23 25.72 -20.04
C GLU A 18 10.70 25.08 -18.73
N LEU A 19 10.03 24.00 -18.26
CA LEU A 19 10.40 23.30 -17.03
C LEU A 19 11.14 21.99 -17.24
N ASN A 20 11.48 21.66 -18.50
CA ASN A 20 12.21 20.45 -18.90
C ASN A 20 11.57 19.15 -18.45
N LEU A 21 10.26 19.00 -18.66
CA LEU A 21 9.48 17.82 -18.31
C LEU A 21 9.17 16.98 -19.54
N LYS A 22 9.06 15.65 -19.40
CA LYS A 22 8.56 14.78 -20.48
C LYS A 22 7.05 14.82 -20.56
N MET A 23 6.50 15.05 -21.74
CA MET A 23 5.07 15.10 -21.96
C MET A 23 4.53 13.83 -22.61
N GLY A 24 3.52 13.21 -21.98
CA GLY A 24 2.67 12.16 -22.54
C GLY A 24 1.26 12.66 -22.81
N VAL A 25 0.59 12.07 -23.80
CA VAL A 25 -0.81 12.38 -24.15
C VAL A 25 -1.65 11.13 -23.93
N PHE A 26 -2.73 11.25 -23.16
CA PHE A 26 -3.56 10.13 -22.73
C PHE A 26 -5.05 10.37 -22.97
N GLY A 27 -5.85 9.32 -22.69
CA GLY A 27 -7.30 9.34 -22.84
C GLY A 27 -7.78 8.96 -24.24
N LYS A 28 -9.03 8.47 -24.34
CA LYS A 28 -9.64 8.05 -25.61
C LYS A 28 -9.76 9.19 -26.63
N LYS A 29 -9.88 10.43 -26.13
CA LYS A 29 -9.96 11.64 -26.94
C LYS A 29 -8.60 12.33 -27.15
N GLN A 30 -7.53 11.81 -26.54
CA GLN A 30 -6.20 12.43 -26.52
C GLN A 30 -6.23 13.88 -26.02
N ASP A 31 -6.96 14.14 -24.95
CA ASP A 31 -7.23 15.46 -24.37
C ASP A 31 -6.71 15.57 -22.91
N ARG A 32 -5.89 14.62 -22.50
CA ARG A 32 -5.21 14.60 -21.20
C ARG A 32 -3.71 14.62 -21.41
N TYR A 33 -3.04 15.46 -20.67
CA TYR A 33 -1.59 15.64 -20.72
C TYR A 33 -1.00 15.29 -19.37
N CYS A 34 -0.02 14.42 -19.35
CA CYS A 34 0.80 14.12 -18.17
C CYS A 34 2.22 14.54 -18.47
N LEU A 35 2.74 15.42 -17.64
CA LEU A 35 4.11 15.89 -17.72
C LEU A 35 4.85 15.28 -16.55
N THR A 36 5.94 14.60 -16.82
CA THR A 36 6.68 13.86 -15.80
C THR A 36 8.13 14.32 -15.77
N GLU A 37 8.64 14.46 -14.57
CA GLU A 37 10.07 14.53 -14.30
C GLU A 37 10.49 13.21 -13.66
N TRP A 38 11.14 12.38 -14.46
CA TRP A 38 11.74 11.17 -13.98
C TRP A 38 13.08 11.51 -13.33
N ASN A 39 13.31 11.01 -12.15
CA ASN A 39 14.63 10.73 -11.63
C ASN A 39 15.33 11.72 -10.75
N ASP A 40 14.89 12.92 -10.60
CA ASP A 40 15.78 13.85 -9.91
C ASP A 40 15.37 14.19 -8.49
N ILE A 41 14.29 13.59 -7.97
CA ILE A 41 13.80 13.94 -6.63
C ILE A 41 14.36 13.03 -5.55
N ASP A 42 14.07 11.75 -5.57
CA ASP A 42 14.49 10.78 -4.54
C ASP A 42 14.82 9.40 -5.12
N GLY A 43 14.76 9.26 -6.44
CA GLY A 43 15.03 8.03 -7.15
C GLY A 43 13.88 7.06 -7.25
N PHE A 44 12.80 7.31 -6.56
CA PHE A 44 11.68 6.39 -6.40
C PHE A 44 10.33 7.05 -6.54
N SER A 45 10.31 8.36 -6.56
CA SER A 45 9.15 9.15 -6.91
C SER A 45 9.37 9.91 -8.20
N TRP A 46 8.29 10.24 -8.86
CA TRP A 46 8.28 11.14 -9.98
C TRP A 46 7.29 12.26 -9.74
N ILE A 47 7.57 13.39 -10.32
CA ILE A 47 6.63 14.49 -10.38
C ILE A 47 5.72 14.25 -11.57
N ASP A 48 4.42 14.23 -11.28
CA ASP A 48 3.36 14.23 -12.29
C ASP A 48 2.64 15.57 -12.27
N ILE A 49 2.57 16.21 -13.43
CA ILE A 49 1.69 17.35 -13.65
C ILE A 49 0.63 16.89 -14.64
N ASN A 50 -0.58 16.66 -14.17
CA ASN A 50 -1.69 16.22 -14.99
C ASN A 50 -2.59 17.39 -15.36
N ILE A 51 -2.90 17.53 -16.64
CA ILE A 51 -3.78 18.58 -17.19
C ILE A 51 -4.91 17.89 -17.93
N ALA A 52 -6.13 18.08 -17.48
CA ALA A 52 -7.32 17.45 -18.06
C ALA A 52 -8.55 18.39 -18.06
N PRO A 53 -9.53 18.18 -18.94
CA PRO A 53 -10.82 18.84 -18.84
C PRO A 53 -11.47 18.49 -17.49
N TYR A 54 -12.04 19.48 -16.83
CA TYR A 54 -12.80 19.28 -15.62
C TYR A 54 -14.29 19.36 -15.90
N ASP A 55 -15.00 18.27 -15.74
CA ASP A 55 -16.45 18.20 -15.82
C ASP A 55 -17.03 17.41 -14.63
N LYS A 56 -18.35 17.43 -14.47
CA LYS A 56 -19.03 16.80 -13.34
C LYS A 56 -18.94 15.27 -13.35
N GLU A 57 -18.84 14.64 -14.53
CA GLU A 57 -18.58 13.21 -14.67
C GLU A 57 -17.13 12.90 -14.31
N GLN A 58 -16.20 13.77 -14.68
CA GLN A 58 -14.78 13.67 -14.37
C GLN A 58 -14.50 13.87 -12.87
N GLU A 59 -15.28 14.70 -12.18
CA GLU A 59 -15.25 14.86 -10.72
C GLU A 59 -15.47 13.49 -10.02
N ASN A 60 -16.45 12.72 -10.47
CA ASN A 60 -16.73 11.39 -9.96
C ASN A 60 -15.70 10.32 -10.36
N ILE A 61 -15.06 10.46 -11.52
CA ILE A 61 -14.07 9.50 -12.04
C ILE A 61 -12.68 9.78 -11.45
N ASN A 62 -12.29 11.06 -11.33
CA ASN A 62 -11.00 11.44 -10.77
C ASN A 62 -10.95 11.26 -9.25
N MET A 63 -12.10 11.25 -8.60
CA MET A 63 -12.26 10.92 -7.18
C MET A 63 -12.35 9.41 -6.93
N SER A 64 -12.41 8.56 -7.98
CA SER A 64 -12.42 7.13 -7.80
C SER A 64 -11.01 6.58 -7.61
N ARG A 65 -10.86 5.74 -6.59
CA ARG A 65 -9.63 5.04 -6.16
C ARG A 65 -8.87 4.32 -7.28
N GLU A 66 -9.53 4.01 -8.40
CA GLU A 66 -9.00 3.19 -9.48
C GLU A 66 -8.13 3.97 -10.48
N VAL A 67 -8.26 5.29 -10.55
CA VAL A 67 -7.54 6.09 -11.57
C VAL A 67 -6.23 6.66 -11.03
N PHE A 68 -6.12 6.96 -9.73
CA PHE A 68 -4.97 7.68 -9.16
C PHE A 68 -4.41 7.08 -7.86
N GLY A 69 -4.67 5.82 -7.54
CA GLY A 69 -3.94 5.09 -6.48
C GLY A 69 -4.04 5.69 -5.08
N GLY A 70 -5.23 6.04 -4.61
CA GLY A 70 -5.48 6.11 -3.15
C GLY A 70 -5.03 7.36 -2.41
N GLY A 71 -5.22 8.54 -2.96
CA GLY A 71 -5.19 9.80 -2.22
C GLY A 71 -6.52 10.09 -1.53
N ASP A 72 -6.49 10.88 -0.45
CA ASP A 72 -7.69 11.37 0.22
C ASP A 72 -8.60 12.11 -0.77
N TRP A 73 -9.91 12.01 -0.55
CA TRP A 73 -10.93 12.66 -1.35
C TRP A 73 -10.79 14.18 -1.22
N HIS A 74 -10.54 14.86 -2.34
CA HIS A 74 -10.61 16.31 -2.39
C HIS A 74 -11.83 16.71 -3.19
N SER A 75 -12.77 17.33 -2.52
CA SER A 75 -13.93 17.97 -3.13
C SER A 75 -13.59 19.42 -3.52
N LEU A 76 -14.48 20.06 -4.29
CA LEU A 76 -14.36 21.50 -4.54
C LEU A 76 -14.38 22.31 -3.21
N GLU A 77 -15.02 21.75 -2.18
CA GLU A 77 -15.12 22.35 -0.85
C GLU A 77 -13.77 22.39 -0.11
N ASP A 78 -12.83 21.50 -0.48
CA ASP A 78 -11.46 21.46 0.06
C ASP A 78 -10.52 22.46 -0.61
N CYS A 79 -10.96 23.11 -1.72
CA CYS A 79 -10.19 24.13 -2.40
C CYS A 79 -10.29 25.48 -1.66
N ASP A 80 -9.32 26.35 -1.92
CA ASP A 80 -9.36 27.73 -1.40
C ASP A 80 -10.59 28.50 -1.92
N GLU A 81 -11.00 29.54 -1.19
CA GLU A 81 -12.19 30.33 -1.50
C GLU A 81 -12.12 30.97 -2.89
N GLU A 82 -10.93 31.36 -3.35
CA GLU A 82 -10.71 31.95 -4.67
C GLU A 82 -10.99 30.93 -5.77
N THR A 83 -10.50 29.69 -5.63
CA THR A 83 -10.77 28.57 -6.55
C THR A 83 -12.26 28.24 -6.57
N GLN A 84 -12.92 28.17 -5.42
CA GLN A 84 -14.35 27.93 -5.33
C GLN A 84 -15.17 29.02 -6.05
N ALA A 85 -14.80 30.28 -5.84
CA ALA A 85 -15.44 31.41 -6.50
C ALA A 85 -15.26 31.38 -8.03
N MET A 86 -14.04 31.09 -8.51
CA MET A 86 -13.75 30.97 -9.94
C MET A 86 -14.52 29.82 -10.59
N VAL A 87 -14.61 28.66 -9.94
CA VAL A 87 -15.37 27.52 -10.46
C VAL A 87 -16.86 27.83 -10.51
N LYS A 88 -17.38 28.52 -9.51
CA LYS A 88 -18.78 28.95 -9.46
C LYS A 88 -19.09 29.92 -10.61
N ASP A 89 -18.29 30.95 -10.79
CA ASP A 89 -18.43 31.93 -11.90
C ASP A 89 -18.35 31.24 -13.26
N ALA A 90 -17.38 30.35 -13.46
CA ALA A 90 -17.24 29.61 -14.69
C ALA A 90 -18.48 28.73 -15.00
N ARG A 91 -19.05 28.07 -13.98
CA ARG A 91 -20.28 27.27 -14.12
C ARG A 91 -21.50 28.14 -14.47
N GLU A 92 -21.65 29.28 -13.79
CA GLU A 92 -22.74 30.23 -14.04
C GLU A 92 -22.67 30.79 -15.47
N ASN A 93 -21.47 31.01 -16.01
CA ASN A 93 -21.23 31.54 -17.36
C ASN A 93 -20.98 30.44 -18.42
N ASN A 94 -21.17 29.16 -18.07
CA ASN A 94 -20.95 28.00 -18.94
C ASN A 94 -19.57 28.00 -19.62
N LEU A 95 -18.53 28.38 -18.87
CA LEU A 95 -17.15 28.39 -19.33
C LEU A 95 -16.50 27.02 -19.08
N PRO A 96 -15.68 26.50 -20.00
CA PRO A 96 -14.97 25.24 -19.79
C PRO A 96 -13.92 25.40 -18.70
N LEU A 97 -13.87 24.40 -17.82
CA LEU A 97 -12.88 24.28 -16.73
C LEU A 97 -11.79 23.28 -17.08
N VAL A 98 -10.61 23.51 -16.53
CA VAL A 98 -9.46 22.62 -16.64
C VAL A 98 -8.96 22.29 -15.24
N TRP A 99 -8.64 21.04 -15.03
CA TRP A 99 -8.03 20.53 -13.83
C TRP A 99 -6.53 20.37 -14.04
N VAL A 100 -5.74 20.86 -13.10
CA VAL A 100 -4.28 20.70 -13.05
C VAL A 100 -3.93 20.06 -11.71
N GLU A 101 -3.42 18.85 -11.75
CA GLU A 101 -2.89 18.14 -10.59
C GLU A 101 -1.36 18.24 -10.60
N LEU A 102 -0.80 18.60 -9.47
CA LEU A 102 0.63 18.58 -9.21
C LEU A 102 0.86 17.50 -8.14
N ALA A 103 1.51 16.40 -8.47
CA ALA A 103 1.64 15.28 -7.57
C ALA A 103 3.07 14.72 -7.55
N ILE A 104 3.50 14.25 -6.37
CA ILE A 104 4.66 13.36 -6.23
C ILE A 104 4.14 11.96 -6.02
N ARG A 105 4.58 11.02 -6.86
CA ARG A 105 4.18 9.61 -6.80
C ARG A 105 5.41 8.71 -6.66
N ASP A 106 5.29 7.66 -5.87
CA ASP A 106 6.31 6.61 -5.81
C ASP A 106 6.08 5.51 -6.88
N MET A 107 6.99 4.56 -6.93
CA MET A 107 6.93 3.41 -7.86
C MET A 107 5.67 2.54 -7.71
N ARG A 108 4.95 2.67 -6.61
CA ARG A 108 3.65 2.01 -6.38
C ARG A 108 2.47 2.89 -6.77
N HIS A 109 2.74 4.01 -7.46
CA HIS A 109 1.76 5.04 -7.80
C HIS A 109 1.06 5.69 -6.60
N LYS A 110 1.63 5.52 -5.39
CA LYS A 110 1.11 6.18 -4.19
C LYS A 110 1.47 7.66 -4.24
N VAL A 111 0.50 8.51 -4.01
CA VAL A 111 0.68 9.96 -3.93
C VAL A 111 1.21 10.33 -2.55
N HIS A 112 2.37 10.96 -2.49
CA HIS A 112 2.99 11.45 -1.25
C HIS A 112 2.67 12.91 -0.99
N CYS A 113 2.53 13.70 -2.05
CA CYS A 113 2.15 15.11 -1.98
C CYS A 113 1.34 15.44 -3.23
N CYS A 114 0.28 16.20 -3.07
CA CYS A 114 -0.47 16.69 -4.21
C CYS A 114 -1.04 18.08 -3.94
N ARG A 115 -1.12 18.86 -5.00
CA ARG A 115 -1.80 20.13 -5.04
C ARG A 115 -2.70 20.16 -6.27
N TYR A 116 -3.90 20.63 -6.11
CA TYR A 116 -4.86 20.72 -7.21
C TYR A 116 -5.18 22.16 -7.53
N MET A 117 -5.33 22.43 -8.80
CA MET A 117 -5.86 23.68 -9.31
C MET A 117 -6.99 23.42 -10.28
N ILE A 118 -8.15 24.00 -10.06
CA ILE A 118 -9.24 24.01 -11.02
C ILE A 118 -9.35 25.43 -11.54
N ARG A 119 -9.20 25.62 -12.85
CA ARG A 119 -9.14 26.94 -13.46
C ARG A 119 -10.02 27.00 -14.70
N PRO A 120 -10.66 28.14 -15.00
CA PRO A 120 -11.27 28.36 -16.30
C PRO A 120 -10.24 28.22 -17.42
N LEU A 121 -10.63 27.57 -18.51
CA LEU A 121 -9.75 27.40 -19.67
C LEU A 121 -9.23 28.74 -20.23
N SER A 122 -10.00 29.81 -20.04
CA SER A 122 -9.64 31.16 -20.48
C SER A 122 -8.40 31.71 -19.81
N VAL A 123 -8.12 31.33 -18.56
CA VAL A 123 -6.96 31.84 -17.78
C VAL A 123 -5.78 30.91 -17.78
N LEU A 124 -5.86 29.73 -18.44
CA LEU A 124 -4.77 28.74 -18.44
C LEU A 124 -3.48 29.28 -19.07
N SER A 125 -3.57 30.23 -19.99
CA SER A 125 -2.42 30.90 -20.61
C SER A 125 -1.85 32.06 -19.79
N GLU A 126 -2.50 32.44 -18.70
CA GLU A 126 -2.01 33.51 -17.82
C GLU A 126 -0.70 33.13 -17.12
N ALA A 127 0.18 34.12 -16.99
CA ALA A 127 1.50 33.90 -16.41
C ALA A 127 1.45 33.31 -15.00
N TRP A 128 0.50 33.78 -14.17
CA TRP A 128 0.37 33.34 -12.78
C TRP A 128 -0.01 31.86 -12.62
N VAL A 129 -0.72 31.24 -13.59
CA VAL A 129 -1.01 29.81 -13.58
C VAL A 129 0.28 29.01 -13.83
N PHE A 130 1.07 29.46 -14.79
CA PHE A 130 2.38 28.87 -15.08
C PHE A 130 3.35 29.06 -13.90
N ASP A 131 3.39 30.27 -13.35
CA ASP A 131 4.26 30.60 -12.21
C ASP A 131 3.90 29.77 -10.99
N GLY A 132 2.61 29.49 -10.73
CA GLY A 132 2.17 28.62 -9.65
C GLY A 132 2.62 27.17 -9.82
N VAL A 133 2.62 26.63 -11.06
CA VAL A 133 3.18 25.31 -11.37
C VAL A 133 4.69 25.30 -11.16
N LYS A 134 5.37 26.32 -11.63
CA LYS A 134 6.82 26.48 -11.51
C LYS A 134 7.25 26.61 -10.05
N GLU A 135 6.60 27.48 -9.28
CA GLU A 135 6.87 27.70 -7.85
C GLU A 135 6.75 26.37 -7.07
N TRP A 136 5.64 25.65 -7.27
CA TRP A 136 5.47 24.34 -6.66
C TRP A 136 6.58 23.36 -7.03
N LEU A 137 6.97 23.31 -8.30
CA LEU A 137 8.04 22.43 -8.77
C LEU A 137 9.41 22.83 -8.17
N ASP A 138 9.68 24.12 -8.09
CA ASP A 138 10.92 24.63 -7.51
C ASP A 138 10.96 24.36 -5.99
N GLU A 139 9.84 24.45 -5.27
CA GLU A 139 9.72 24.04 -3.86
C GLU A 139 10.06 22.55 -3.71
N GLN A 140 9.46 21.68 -4.55
CA GLN A 140 9.74 20.24 -4.50
C GLN A 140 11.21 19.93 -4.83
N ARG A 141 11.84 20.72 -5.70
CA ARG A 141 13.26 20.59 -6.04
C ARG A 141 14.20 21.11 -4.96
N ALA A 142 13.80 22.11 -4.17
CA ALA A 142 14.60 22.73 -3.13
C ALA A 142 14.72 21.89 -1.85
N ASP A 143 13.69 21.11 -1.52
CA ASP A 143 13.63 20.27 -0.31
C ASP A 143 14.46 18.97 -0.41
N ARG A 144 15.22 18.80 -1.48
CA ARG A 144 15.99 17.58 -1.73
C ARG A 144 17.27 17.50 -0.92
N PRO A 145 17.49 16.43 -0.15
CA PRO A 145 18.80 16.16 0.39
C PRO A 145 19.82 15.93 -0.75
N GLU A 146 20.87 16.72 -0.77
CA GLU A 146 21.97 16.63 -1.78
C GLU A 146 22.55 15.20 -1.92
N LYS A 147 22.41 14.40 -0.88
CA LYS A 147 22.88 13.02 -0.80
C LYS A 147 22.06 12.06 -1.67
N GLU A 148 20.75 12.25 -1.73
CA GLU A 148 19.83 11.41 -2.51
C GLU A 148 19.96 11.67 -4.01
N ALA A 149 20.11 12.92 -4.42
CA ALA A 149 20.33 13.28 -5.80
C ALA A 149 21.64 12.67 -6.37
N LYS A 150 22.69 12.56 -5.55
CA LYS A 150 23.95 11.91 -5.94
C LYS A 150 23.82 10.40 -6.13
N THR A 151 23.12 9.74 -5.21
CA THR A 151 22.87 8.29 -5.26
C THR A 151 22.13 7.92 -6.53
N LEU A 152 21.12 8.68 -6.88
CA LEU A 152 20.29 8.46 -8.05
C LEU A 152 21.02 8.62 -9.36
N ASN A 153 21.86 9.65 -9.46
CA ASN A 153 22.69 9.91 -10.63
C ASN A 153 23.67 8.74 -10.89
N ILE A 154 24.14 8.08 -9.83
CA ILE A 154 24.98 6.89 -9.90
C ILE A 154 24.18 5.72 -10.46
N ILE A 155 22.99 5.44 -9.92
CA ILE A 155 22.10 4.33 -10.31
C ILE A 155 21.70 4.44 -11.79
N ASN A 156 21.29 5.63 -12.24
CA ASN A 156 20.89 5.89 -13.62
C ASN A 156 22.03 5.65 -14.64
N ARG A 157 23.27 5.88 -14.24
CA ARG A 157 24.44 5.61 -15.09
C ARG A 157 24.80 4.13 -15.19
N MET A 158 24.34 3.31 -14.24
CA MET A 158 24.66 1.88 -14.18
C MET A 158 23.77 1.01 -15.07
N GLY A 159 22.68 1.59 -15.65
CA GLY A 159 21.85 0.91 -16.65
C GLY A 159 20.95 -0.19 -16.09
N TYR A 160 20.47 -0.05 -14.85
CA TYR A 160 19.48 -0.95 -14.28
C TYR A 160 18.11 -0.75 -14.94
N ASP A 161 17.37 -1.85 -15.18
CA ASP A 161 16.01 -1.84 -15.78
C ASP A 161 14.95 -1.51 -14.73
N SER A 162 15.22 -1.85 -13.47
CA SER A 162 14.34 -1.63 -12.34
C SER A 162 15.14 -1.25 -11.11
N VAL A 163 14.55 -0.39 -10.30
CA VAL A 163 15.11 0.09 -9.04
C VAL A 163 13.97 0.15 -8.05
N GLU A 164 14.07 -0.59 -6.95
CA GLU A 164 13.11 -0.56 -5.85
C GLU A 164 13.86 -0.18 -4.57
N CYS A 165 13.40 0.86 -3.92
CA CYS A 165 14.00 1.34 -2.69
C CYS A 165 12.96 1.52 -1.60
N ASP A 166 13.36 1.20 -0.40
CA ASP A 166 12.79 1.82 0.79
C ASP A 166 13.80 2.89 1.23
N LEU A 167 13.41 4.16 1.22
CA LEU A 167 14.29 5.29 1.55
C LEU A 167 14.82 5.25 2.99
N ASP A 168 14.14 4.50 3.87
CA ASP A 168 14.60 4.21 5.22
C ASP A 168 15.64 3.07 5.26
N GLY A 169 15.90 2.41 4.12
CA GLY A 169 16.81 1.27 4.01
C GLY A 169 18.29 1.65 3.87
N ASP A 170 19.17 0.72 4.25
CA ASP A 170 20.62 0.85 4.07
C ASP A 170 21.08 0.41 2.67
N CYS A 171 20.18 -0.15 1.85
CA CYS A 171 20.47 -0.67 0.51
C CYS A 171 19.27 -0.50 -0.45
N ILE A 172 19.58 -0.63 -1.72
CA ILE A 172 18.65 -0.45 -2.83
C ILE A 172 18.54 -1.77 -3.59
N VAL A 173 17.33 -2.22 -3.88
CA VAL A 173 17.07 -3.33 -4.78
C VAL A 173 17.15 -2.85 -6.22
N VAL A 174 18.03 -3.45 -7.01
CA VAL A 174 18.21 -3.14 -8.43
C VAL A 174 18.04 -4.38 -9.28
N GLY A 175 17.57 -4.20 -10.51
CA GLY A 175 17.33 -5.31 -11.43
C GLY A 175 17.85 -5.05 -12.84
N ILE A 176 18.29 -6.11 -13.51
CA ILE A 176 18.59 -6.16 -14.94
C ILE A 176 18.06 -7.48 -15.51
N LYS A 177 17.27 -7.39 -16.59
CA LYS A 177 16.74 -8.56 -17.32
C LYS A 177 16.02 -9.58 -16.41
N GLY A 178 15.28 -9.07 -15.42
CA GLY A 178 14.52 -9.89 -14.48
C GLY A 178 15.37 -10.61 -13.43
N LYS A 179 16.62 -10.16 -13.22
CA LYS A 179 17.45 -10.59 -12.09
C LYS A 179 17.74 -9.42 -11.17
N TYR A 180 17.57 -9.63 -9.90
CA TYR A 180 17.62 -8.62 -8.85
C TYR A 180 18.81 -8.86 -7.91
N GLY A 181 19.36 -7.77 -7.41
CA GLY A 181 20.43 -7.72 -6.43
C GLY A 181 20.31 -6.47 -5.56
N LEU A 182 21.34 -6.21 -4.76
CA LEU A 182 21.41 -5.08 -3.85
C LEU A 182 22.61 -4.22 -4.13
N ILE A 183 22.43 -2.92 -4.04
CA ILE A 183 23.52 -1.93 -4.01
C ILE A 183 23.40 -1.04 -2.77
N THR A 184 24.51 -0.41 -2.37
CA THR A 184 24.48 0.65 -1.35
C THR A 184 23.87 1.93 -1.92
N LEU A 185 23.56 2.90 -1.05
CA LEU A 185 23.18 4.26 -1.44
C LEU A 185 24.28 4.99 -2.26
N GLN A 186 25.52 4.50 -2.25
CA GLN A 186 26.63 5.00 -3.04
C GLN A 186 26.80 4.28 -4.39
N GLY A 187 25.92 3.29 -4.68
CA GLY A 187 25.96 2.50 -5.90
C GLY A 187 26.94 1.32 -5.88
N GLU A 188 27.51 0.98 -4.73
CA GLU A 188 28.40 -0.18 -4.60
C GLU A 188 27.58 -1.46 -4.52
N LEU A 189 28.03 -2.51 -5.25
CA LEU A 189 27.34 -3.80 -5.25
C LEU A 189 27.45 -4.46 -3.87
N VAL A 190 26.31 -4.74 -3.25
CA VAL A 190 26.17 -5.47 -1.99
C VAL A 190 25.89 -6.95 -2.25
N CYS A 191 24.97 -7.22 -3.19
CA CYS A 191 24.57 -8.55 -3.56
C CYS A 191 24.40 -8.65 -5.07
N GLU A 192 24.98 -9.70 -5.68
CA GLU A 192 24.90 -9.94 -7.12
C GLU A 192 23.45 -10.05 -7.61
N LEU A 193 23.22 -9.63 -8.86
CA LEU A 193 21.92 -9.73 -9.52
C LEU A 193 21.63 -11.18 -9.93
N LYS A 194 21.25 -12.01 -8.96
CA LYS A 194 21.02 -13.45 -9.17
C LYS A 194 19.58 -13.89 -8.86
N TYR A 195 18.87 -13.13 -8.06
CA TYR A 195 17.52 -13.48 -7.61
C TYR A 195 16.46 -13.17 -8.66
N ASP A 196 15.40 -13.97 -8.70
CA ASP A 196 14.22 -13.76 -9.55
C ASP A 196 13.31 -12.65 -8.98
N SER A 197 13.37 -12.44 -7.66
CA SER A 197 12.76 -11.31 -6.96
C SER A 197 13.42 -11.10 -5.60
N ILE A 198 13.39 -9.87 -5.12
CA ILE A 198 13.73 -9.44 -3.75
C ILE A 198 12.58 -8.57 -3.27
N ALA A 199 11.97 -8.90 -2.13
CA ALA A 199 10.94 -8.04 -1.54
C ALA A 199 11.62 -6.96 -0.69
N ALA A 200 11.39 -5.69 -1.03
CA ALA A 200 11.81 -4.57 -0.21
C ALA A 200 11.07 -4.59 1.14
N VAL A 201 11.80 -4.34 2.22
CA VAL A 201 11.29 -4.31 3.59
C VAL A 201 11.84 -3.10 4.33
N LYS A 202 11.26 -2.79 5.48
CA LYS A 202 11.74 -1.70 6.36
C LYS A 202 13.16 -1.96 6.84
N LYS A 203 13.85 -0.88 7.20
CA LYS A 203 15.21 -0.91 7.73
C LYS A 203 15.37 -1.92 8.87
N GLY A 204 16.38 -2.79 8.75
CA GLY A 204 16.71 -3.81 9.76
C GLY A 204 15.92 -5.11 9.65
N GLU A 205 14.93 -5.20 8.76
CA GLU A 205 14.20 -6.44 8.50
C GLU A 205 14.91 -7.30 7.45
N LEU A 206 14.65 -8.61 7.46
CA LEU A 206 15.14 -9.53 6.44
C LEU A 206 14.27 -9.44 5.18
N MET A 207 14.91 -9.35 4.02
CA MET A 207 14.27 -9.36 2.72
C MET A 207 14.02 -10.78 2.25
N SER A 208 12.80 -11.10 1.85
CA SER A 208 12.54 -12.37 1.17
C SER A 208 13.10 -12.32 -0.24
N VAL A 209 13.82 -13.36 -0.63
CA VAL A 209 14.40 -13.51 -1.97
C VAL A 209 13.87 -14.77 -2.61
N LYS A 210 13.76 -14.75 -3.94
CA LYS A 210 13.37 -15.93 -4.73
C LYS A 210 14.46 -16.24 -5.75
N ILE A 211 14.82 -17.52 -5.85
CA ILE A 211 15.70 -18.03 -6.90
C ILE A 211 15.27 -19.45 -7.29
N ASN A 212 15.17 -19.73 -8.59
CA ASN A 212 14.75 -21.04 -9.11
C ASN A 212 13.43 -21.53 -8.50
N GLY A 213 12.48 -20.61 -8.27
CA GLY A 213 11.16 -20.93 -7.71
C GLY A 213 11.13 -21.13 -6.19
N LYS A 214 12.27 -21.06 -5.50
CA LYS A 214 12.37 -21.22 -4.04
C LYS A 214 12.64 -19.89 -3.35
N TYR A 215 12.04 -19.72 -2.17
CA TYR A 215 12.19 -18.53 -1.33
C TYR A 215 13.19 -18.78 -0.20
N GLY A 216 13.94 -17.73 0.13
CA GLY A 216 14.85 -17.63 1.27
C GLY A 216 14.84 -16.22 1.81
N TYR A 217 15.80 -15.90 2.66
CA TYR A 217 15.91 -14.57 3.27
C TYR A 217 17.35 -14.08 3.31
N ILE A 218 17.55 -12.82 3.00
CA ILE A 218 18.83 -12.10 3.09
C ILE A 218 18.69 -10.88 4.00
N ASN A 219 19.80 -10.42 4.53
CA ASN A 219 19.86 -9.14 5.23
C ASN A 219 20.31 -8.00 4.30
N SER A 220 20.33 -6.77 4.81
CA SER A 220 20.77 -5.57 4.06
C SER A 220 22.23 -5.60 3.62
N LYS A 221 23.04 -6.53 4.10
CA LYS A 221 24.41 -6.78 3.64
C LYS A 221 24.49 -7.83 2.51
N GLY A 222 23.34 -8.37 2.07
CA GLY A 222 23.28 -9.42 1.06
C GLY A 222 23.66 -10.81 1.57
N GLU A 223 23.82 -10.98 2.87
CA GLU A 223 24.11 -12.28 3.48
C GLU A 223 22.87 -13.14 3.51
N GLU A 224 22.95 -14.38 3.01
CA GLU A 224 21.86 -15.35 3.08
C GLU A 224 21.73 -15.87 4.52
N ILE A 225 20.70 -15.37 5.24
CA ILE A 225 20.37 -15.86 6.58
C ILE A 225 19.63 -17.19 6.47
N VAL A 226 18.75 -17.30 5.46
CA VAL A 226 18.09 -18.55 5.11
C VAL A 226 18.24 -18.79 3.63
N SER A 227 18.98 -19.84 3.26
CA SER A 227 19.14 -20.21 1.85
C SER A 227 17.79 -20.57 1.22
N PRO A 228 17.56 -20.22 -0.06
CA PRO A 228 16.32 -20.47 -0.77
C PRO A 228 15.95 -21.96 -0.80
N LYS A 229 14.96 -22.35 -0.01
CA LYS A 229 14.47 -23.74 0.13
C LYS A 229 12.94 -23.82 0.20
N TYR A 230 12.25 -22.75 0.57
CA TYR A 230 10.81 -22.73 0.75
C TYR A 230 10.05 -22.58 -0.56
N ASP A 231 8.88 -23.21 -0.64
CA ASP A 231 7.95 -23.08 -1.78
C ASP A 231 7.20 -21.74 -1.72
N CYS A 232 6.96 -21.24 -0.50
CA CYS A 232 6.38 -19.95 -0.21
C CYS A 232 7.01 -19.36 1.06
N ALA A 233 7.16 -18.04 1.10
CA ALA A 233 7.67 -17.32 2.27
C ALA A 233 7.06 -15.91 2.31
N TYR A 234 6.62 -15.50 3.49
CA TYR A 234 6.08 -14.17 3.76
C TYR A 234 7.11 -13.29 4.46
N SER A 235 6.85 -11.99 4.50
CA SER A 235 7.66 -11.04 5.28
C SER A 235 7.61 -11.37 6.78
N PHE A 236 8.63 -10.92 7.51
CA PHE A 236 8.66 -11.05 8.95
C PHE A 236 7.61 -10.12 9.59
N GLU A 237 6.87 -10.67 10.54
CA GLU A 237 5.97 -9.93 11.43
C GLU A 237 6.36 -10.32 12.88
N GLU A 238 6.64 -9.33 13.72
CA GLU A 238 7.07 -9.55 15.12
C GLU A 238 8.22 -10.54 15.27
N GLY A 239 9.16 -10.54 14.30
CA GLY A 239 10.35 -11.41 14.31
C GLY A 239 10.12 -12.84 13.82
N LEU A 240 8.93 -13.17 13.32
CA LEU A 240 8.58 -14.46 12.76
C LEU A 240 8.06 -14.35 11.34
N ALA A 241 8.40 -15.31 10.49
CA ALA A 241 7.93 -15.39 9.13
C ALA A 241 7.24 -16.72 8.85
N LYS A 242 6.09 -16.67 8.16
CA LYS A 242 5.36 -17.86 7.71
C LYS A 242 6.03 -18.41 6.45
N VAL A 243 6.35 -19.69 6.47
CA VAL A 243 7.03 -20.39 5.36
C VAL A 243 6.35 -21.72 5.03
N GLN A 244 6.55 -22.20 3.80
CA GLN A 244 5.94 -23.45 3.33
C GLN A 244 6.97 -24.34 2.63
N ILE A 245 6.91 -25.64 2.89
CA ILE A 245 7.56 -26.68 2.09
C ILE A 245 6.56 -27.81 1.84
N ALA A 246 6.48 -28.28 0.61
CA ALA A 246 5.64 -29.41 0.20
C ALA A 246 4.18 -29.30 0.67
N GLY A 247 3.63 -28.08 0.65
CA GLY A 247 2.25 -27.81 1.06
C GLY A 247 2.06 -27.67 2.58
N LYS A 248 3.11 -27.84 3.38
CA LYS A 248 3.04 -27.71 4.83
C LYS A 248 3.65 -26.38 5.29
N TRP A 249 2.96 -25.74 6.21
CA TRP A 249 3.30 -24.44 6.76
C TRP A 249 3.92 -24.54 8.15
N GLY A 250 4.80 -23.60 8.45
CA GLY A 250 5.38 -23.39 9.74
C GLY A 250 5.84 -21.93 9.92
N LEU A 251 6.52 -21.65 11.01
CA LEU A 251 7.09 -20.34 11.31
C LEU A 251 8.59 -20.45 11.55
N VAL A 252 9.34 -19.48 11.02
CA VAL A 252 10.79 -19.32 11.26
C VAL A 252 11.07 -17.98 11.91
N ASN A 253 12.10 -17.91 12.73
CA ASN A 253 12.60 -16.66 13.30
C ASN A 253 13.63 -15.99 12.36
N SER A 254 14.07 -14.80 12.74
CA SER A 254 15.06 -14.02 12.00
C SER A 254 16.45 -14.64 11.90
N ASN A 255 16.74 -15.70 12.67
CA ASN A 255 17.97 -16.51 12.54
C ASN A 255 17.80 -17.70 11.59
N GLY A 256 16.59 -17.91 11.04
CA GLY A 256 16.25 -19.04 10.18
C GLY A 256 15.94 -20.34 10.95
N GLU A 257 15.75 -20.27 12.27
CA GLU A 257 15.37 -21.40 13.11
C GLU A 257 13.87 -21.64 13.02
N GLU A 258 13.46 -22.90 12.86
CA GLU A 258 12.05 -23.30 12.87
C GLU A 258 11.49 -23.20 14.30
N ILE A 259 10.59 -22.24 14.51
CA ILE A 259 9.89 -22.04 15.78
C ILE A 259 8.63 -22.90 15.82
N ILE A 260 7.88 -22.94 14.71
CA ILE A 260 6.77 -23.85 14.50
C ILE A 260 7.15 -24.77 13.33
N PRO A 261 7.16 -26.10 13.50
CA PRO A 261 7.57 -27.04 12.45
C PRO A 261 6.66 -26.97 11.23
N LEU A 262 7.24 -27.32 10.06
CA LEU A 262 6.51 -27.33 8.78
C LEU A 262 5.67 -28.61 8.64
N GLU A 263 4.64 -28.74 9.47
CA GLU A 263 3.77 -29.92 9.51
C GLU A 263 2.28 -29.57 9.38
N TYR A 264 1.92 -28.32 9.53
CA TYR A 264 0.54 -27.84 9.50
C TYR A 264 0.04 -27.58 8.08
N ASP A 265 -1.28 -27.78 7.86
CA ASP A 265 -1.93 -27.47 6.58
C ASP A 265 -2.07 -25.96 6.38
N ASP A 266 -2.17 -25.19 7.48
CA ASP A 266 -2.11 -23.74 7.49
C ASP A 266 -1.71 -23.21 8.86
N VAL A 267 -1.14 -21.99 8.89
CA VAL A 267 -0.68 -21.28 10.08
C VAL A 267 -1.08 -19.81 9.92
N LYS A 268 -1.66 -19.20 10.96
CA LYS A 268 -1.96 -17.76 10.99
C LYS A 268 -0.87 -16.98 11.74
N SER A 269 -0.95 -15.64 11.70
CA SER A 269 -0.03 -14.76 12.42
C SER A 269 -0.12 -15.02 13.94
N VAL A 270 0.98 -14.77 14.62
CA VAL A 270 1.05 -14.84 16.09
C VAL A 270 0.14 -13.77 16.71
N SER A 271 -0.56 -14.12 17.75
CA SER A 271 -1.33 -13.19 18.58
C SER A 271 -1.28 -13.63 20.03
N ASP A 272 -0.94 -12.75 20.94
CA ASP A 272 -0.86 -13.00 22.38
C ASP A 272 -0.01 -14.24 22.73
N GLY A 273 1.13 -14.43 22.02
CA GLY A 273 2.04 -15.58 22.20
C GLY A 273 1.48 -16.92 21.74
N ARG A 274 0.40 -16.94 20.99
CA ARG A 274 -0.26 -18.11 20.43
C ARG A 274 -0.31 -18.05 18.91
N VAL A 275 -0.37 -19.20 18.30
CA VAL A 275 -0.46 -19.38 16.86
C VAL A 275 -1.67 -20.23 16.54
N ALA A 276 -2.57 -19.72 15.71
CA ALA A 276 -3.64 -20.56 15.19
C ALA A 276 -3.08 -21.45 14.07
N VAL A 277 -3.27 -22.77 14.20
CA VAL A 277 -2.78 -23.77 13.25
C VAL A 277 -3.91 -24.68 12.80
N CYS A 278 -3.82 -25.13 11.56
CA CYS A 278 -4.73 -26.11 10.99
C CYS A 278 -4.00 -27.41 10.70
N LEU A 279 -4.60 -28.51 11.08
CA LEU A 279 -4.11 -29.86 10.71
C LEU A 279 -5.31 -30.76 10.41
N ASN A 280 -5.29 -31.44 9.29
CA ASN A 280 -6.39 -32.28 8.81
C ASN A 280 -7.74 -31.54 8.73
N GLY A 281 -7.71 -30.26 8.33
CA GLY A 281 -8.90 -29.42 8.20
C GLY A 281 -9.50 -28.96 9.53
N LYS A 282 -8.81 -29.15 10.65
CA LYS A 282 -9.23 -28.66 11.96
C LYS A 282 -8.26 -27.64 12.53
N TRP A 283 -8.81 -26.58 13.07
CA TRP A 283 -8.08 -25.47 13.66
C TRP A 283 -8.06 -25.55 15.18
N GLY A 284 -6.99 -25.07 15.76
CA GLY A 284 -6.80 -24.85 17.18
C GLY A 284 -5.68 -23.84 17.40
N PHE A 285 -5.17 -23.77 18.61
CA PHE A 285 -4.07 -22.88 18.95
C PHE A 285 -2.94 -23.63 19.64
N ILE A 286 -1.72 -23.28 19.29
CA ILE A 286 -0.50 -23.73 19.91
C ILE A 286 0.29 -22.56 20.48
N ALA A 287 1.11 -22.82 21.48
CA ALA A 287 2.11 -21.88 21.95
C ALA A 287 3.35 -21.89 21.02
N LEU A 288 4.23 -20.91 21.16
CA LEU A 288 5.46 -20.82 20.36
C LEU A 288 6.45 -21.97 20.65
N ASP A 289 6.29 -22.71 21.74
CA ASP A 289 7.03 -23.96 22.01
C ASP A 289 6.36 -25.21 21.40
N ASN A 290 5.43 -25.01 20.47
CA ASN A 290 4.65 -26.04 19.76
C ASN A 290 3.73 -26.89 20.67
N LYS A 291 3.44 -26.46 21.90
CA LYS A 291 2.47 -27.13 22.74
C LYS A 291 1.04 -26.71 22.40
N VAL A 292 0.15 -27.70 22.28
CA VAL A 292 -1.28 -27.44 22.06
C VAL A 292 -1.86 -26.72 23.29
N VAL A 293 -2.38 -25.51 23.07
CA VAL A 293 -3.11 -24.71 24.06
C VAL A 293 -4.61 -24.93 23.92
N ILE A 294 -5.10 -24.82 22.68
CA ILE A 294 -6.50 -25.11 22.33
C ILE A 294 -6.50 -26.28 21.33
N PRO A 295 -7.21 -27.39 21.61
CA PRO A 295 -7.26 -28.55 20.73
C PRO A 295 -7.66 -28.21 19.31
N LEU A 296 -7.10 -28.94 18.32
CA LEU A 296 -7.41 -28.77 16.91
C LEU A 296 -8.74 -29.48 16.58
N GLU A 297 -9.86 -28.84 16.92
CA GLU A 297 -11.19 -29.41 16.76
C GLU A 297 -12.20 -28.51 16.05
N TYR A 298 -11.84 -27.25 15.84
CA TYR A 298 -12.70 -26.23 15.22
C TYR A 298 -12.59 -26.23 13.70
N ASP A 299 -13.67 -25.87 13.01
CA ASP A 299 -13.71 -25.77 11.56
C ASP A 299 -12.98 -24.52 11.06
N GLU A 300 -13.01 -23.46 11.86
CA GLU A 300 -12.25 -22.21 11.64
C GLU A 300 -12.05 -21.49 12.98
N VAL A 301 -10.97 -20.71 13.07
CA VAL A 301 -10.71 -19.83 14.22
C VAL A 301 -10.19 -18.47 13.73
N ARG A 302 -10.36 -17.43 14.56
CA ARG A 302 -9.70 -16.14 14.36
C ARG A 302 -8.85 -15.83 15.59
N LYS A 303 -8.00 -14.79 15.48
CA LYS A 303 -7.09 -14.39 16.56
C LYS A 303 -7.86 -14.01 17.84
N PHE A 304 -7.17 -14.08 18.96
CA PHE A 304 -7.67 -13.56 20.22
C PHE A 304 -7.84 -12.04 20.18
N GLY A 305 -8.85 -11.55 20.88
CA GLY A 305 -9.10 -10.14 21.15
C GLY A 305 -9.87 -9.99 22.45
N CYS A 306 -9.40 -9.16 23.36
CA CYS A 306 -9.98 -9.00 24.71
C CYS A 306 -10.12 -10.32 25.48
N GLY A 307 -9.18 -11.28 25.32
CA GLY A 307 -9.19 -12.58 25.97
C GLY A 307 -10.11 -13.64 25.33
N LEU A 308 -10.78 -13.32 24.21
CA LEU A 308 -11.69 -14.22 23.50
C LEU A 308 -11.24 -14.46 22.07
N ALA A 309 -11.30 -15.72 21.62
CA ALA A 309 -11.07 -16.08 20.22
C ALA A 309 -12.39 -16.48 19.54
N ASN A 310 -12.56 -16.06 18.30
CA ASN A 310 -13.64 -16.53 17.48
C ASN A 310 -13.41 -17.99 17.08
N ILE A 311 -14.39 -18.83 17.25
CA ILE A 311 -14.35 -20.22 16.77
C ILE A 311 -15.59 -20.53 15.94
N LYS A 312 -15.42 -21.37 14.93
CA LYS A 312 -16.50 -21.89 14.11
C LYS A 312 -16.68 -23.39 14.36
N LYS A 313 -17.92 -23.78 14.57
CA LYS A 313 -18.29 -25.20 14.74
C LYS A 313 -19.54 -25.48 13.89
N GLY A 314 -19.38 -26.29 12.85
CA GLY A 314 -20.36 -26.37 11.77
C GLY A 314 -20.43 -25.04 11.01
N ASP A 315 -21.61 -24.53 10.79
CA ASP A 315 -21.83 -23.29 10.04
C ASP A 315 -21.90 -22.02 10.94
N LYS A 316 -21.78 -22.17 12.26
CA LYS A 316 -21.99 -21.09 13.21
C LYS A 316 -20.73 -20.71 13.98
N TRP A 317 -20.61 -19.41 14.23
CA TRP A 317 -19.54 -18.80 15.00
C TRP A 317 -19.96 -18.55 16.44
N GLY A 318 -18.98 -18.65 17.34
CA GLY A 318 -19.04 -18.32 18.76
C GLY A 318 -17.68 -17.88 19.28
N TYR A 319 -17.54 -17.81 20.60
CA TYR A 319 -16.29 -17.37 21.21
C TYR A 319 -15.89 -18.26 22.39
N ILE A 320 -14.60 -18.55 22.47
CA ILE A 320 -13.95 -19.25 23.58
C ILE A 320 -12.96 -18.34 24.28
N ASN A 321 -12.69 -18.64 25.55
CA ASN A 321 -11.58 -18.01 26.27
C ASN A 321 -10.26 -18.80 26.09
N GLU A 322 -9.21 -18.35 26.76
CA GLU A 322 -7.88 -18.96 26.72
C GLU A 322 -7.80 -20.35 27.33
N GLN A 323 -8.77 -20.75 28.14
CA GLN A 323 -8.90 -22.06 28.75
C GLN A 323 -9.75 -23.04 27.93
N ASN A 324 -10.13 -22.66 26.69
CA ASN A 324 -11.03 -23.40 25.83
C ASN A 324 -12.48 -23.52 26.35
N GLU A 325 -12.87 -22.61 27.23
CA GLU A 325 -14.26 -22.58 27.70
C GLU A 325 -15.10 -21.77 26.70
N LEU A 326 -16.27 -22.32 26.35
CA LEU A 326 -17.22 -21.65 25.43
C LEU A 326 -17.94 -20.54 26.20
N ILE A 327 -17.53 -19.28 25.96
CA ILE A 327 -18.11 -18.10 26.60
C ILE A 327 -19.38 -17.66 25.86
N ILE A 328 -19.33 -17.63 24.54
CA ILE A 328 -20.48 -17.26 23.72
C ILE A 328 -20.78 -18.40 22.74
N ALA A 329 -21.95 -18.96 22.82
CA ALA A 329 -22.38 -20.12 22.05
C ALA A 329 -22.26 -19.90 20.54
N CYS A 330 -21.93 -20.97 19.80
CA CYS A 330 -21.87 -20.94 18.34
C CYS A 330 -23.28 -20.83 17.76
N LYS A 331 -23.74 -19.61 17.55
CA LYS A 331 -25.08 -19.30 17.02
C LYS A 331 -25.06 -18.28 15.88
N TYR A 332 -24.00 -17.54 15.72
CA TYR A 332 -23.87 -16.45 14.75
C TYR A 332 -23.47 -16.96 13.37
N ASP A 333 -23.97 -16.31 12.32
CA ASP A 333 -23.59 -16.57 10.93
C ASP A 333 -22.18 -16.04 10.62
N CYS A 334 -21.84 -14.91 11.22
CA CYS A 334 -20.51 -14.28 11.20
C CYS A 334 -20.27 -13.53 12.49
N CYS A 335 -18.99 -13.30 12.80
CA CYS A 335 -18.64 -12.48 13.96
C CYS A 335 -17.25 -11.87 13.76
N GLU A 336 -17.01 -10.71 14.34
CA GLU A 336 -15.69 -10.05 14.35
C GLU A 336 -14.93 -10.38 15.63
N THR A 337 -13.61 -10.17 15.59
CA THR A 337 -12.75 -10.26 16.77
C THR A 337 -13.05 -9.10 17.72
N PHE A 338 -13.13 -9.36 19.00
CA PHE A 338 -13.33 -8.34 20.02
C PHE A 338 -12.24 -7.25 19.98
N ARG A 339 -12.70 -5.99 20.03
CA ARG A 339 -11.85 -4.80 20.17
C ARG A 339 -12.50 -3.86 21.17
N ASN A 340 -11.71 -3.33 22.10
CA ASN A 340 -12.22 -2.42 23.15
C ASN A 340 -13.45 -2.98 23.90
N GLY A 341 -13.49 -4.32 24.11
CA GLY A 341 -14.59 -4.98 24.82
C GLY A 341 -15.87 -5.20 24.01
N LYS A 342 -15.90 -4.84 22.72
CA LYS A 342 -17.07 -4.97 21.84
C LYS A 342 -16.74 -5.80 20.59
N ALA A 343 -17.71 -6.50 20.03
CA ALA A 343 -17.59 -7.21 18.75
C ALA A 343 -18.91 -7.14 17.97
N THR A 344 -18.79 -7.02 16.65
CA THR A 344 -19.91 -7.10 15.72
C THR A 344 -20.24 -8.56 15.41
N VAL A 345 -21.51 -8.91 15.44
CA VAL A 345 -22.03 -10.25 15.13
C VAL A 345 -23.21 -10.16 14.17
N TRP A 346 -23.40 -11.20 13.36
CA TRP A 346 -24.52 -11.33 12.43
C TRP A 346 -25.30 -12.58 12.75
N LEU A 347 -26.61 -12.43 12.85
CA LEU A 347 -27.55 -13.54 13.09
C LEU A 347 -28.77 -13.34 12.20
N ASP A 348 -29.08 -14.33 11.34
CA ASP A 348 -30.22 -14.31 10.41
C ASP A 348 -30.26 -13.04 9.53
N GLY A 349 -29.08 -12.50 9.17
CA GLY A 349 -28.92 -11.29 8.36
C GLY A 349 -28.99 -9.98 9.15
N GLU A 350 -29.25 -10.01 10.43
CA GLU A 350 -29.24 -8.84 11.31
C GLU A 350 -27.83 -8.66 11.93
N CYS A 351 -27.38 -7.42 11.95
CA CYS A 351 -26.11 -7.00 12.54
C CYS A 351 -26.35 -6.45 13.95
N SER A 352 -25.52 -6.85 14.89
CA SER A 352 -25.61 -6.39 16.29
C SER A 352 -24.23 -6.30 16.92
N THR A 353 -24.07 -5.44 17.91
CA THR A 353 -22.86 -5.34 18.72
C THR A 353 -23.07 -6.04 20.06
N ILE A 354 -22.07 -6.81 20.49
CA ILE A 354 -22.09 -7.51 21.77
C ILE A 354 -20.86 -7.18 22.62
N ASP A 355 -21.01 -7.31 23.93
CA ASP A 355 -19.90 -7.29 24.90
C ASP A 355 -19.25 -8.68 25.05
N THR A 356 -18.19 -8.77 25.84
CA THR A 356 -17.43 -10.02 26.08
C THR A 356 -18.21 -11.10 26.80
N GLU A 357 -19.38 -10.79 27.38
CA GLU A 357 -20.31 -11.74 28.01
C GLU A 357 -21.40 -12.20 27.01
N GLY A 358 -21.46 -11.57 25.82
CA GLY A 358 -22.42 -11.86 24.77
C GLY A 358 -23.78 -11.12 24.93
N ASN A 359 -23.81 -10.09 25.79
CA ASN A 359 -24.95 -9.20 25.91
C ASN A 359 -24.96 -8.20 24.77
N MET A 360 -26.16 -7.87 24.25
CA MET A 360 -26.32 -6.81 23.28
C MET A 360 -25.94 -5.47 23.91
N VAL A 361 -25.13 -4.70 23.25
CA VAL A 361 -24.77 -3.33 23.63
C VAL A 361 -25.21 -2.35 22.53
N GLU A 362 -25.69 -1.19 22.95
CA GLU A 362 -26.02 -0.13 22.00
C GLU A 362 -24.74 0.31 21.28
N CYS A 363 -24.82 0.55 19.97
CA CYS A 363 -23.77 1.19 19.23
C CYS A 363 -23.71 2.64 19.70
N ASP A 364 -22.63 3.04 20.37
CA ASP A 364 -22.38 4.45 20.59
C ASP A 364 -22.10 5.06 19.22
N ASP A 365 -22.99 5.92 18.72
CA ASP A 365 -22.90 6.59 17.41
C ASP A 365 -21.74 7.60 17.33
N GLU A 366 -20.79 7.57 18.29
CA GLU A 366 -19.66 8.49 18.33
C GLU A 366 -18.44 8.08 17.46
N ASP A 367 -18.36 6.81 17.03
CA ASP A 367 -17.35 6.37 16.07
C ASP A 367 -17.96 6.31 14.65
N GLY A 368 -18.29 7.47 14.11
CA GLY A 368 -18.85 7.63 12.77
C GLY A 368 -18.01 6.99 11.69
N LEU A 369 -18.25 5.71 11.41
CA LEU A 369 -17.83 5.07 10.18
C LEU A 369 -19.03 5.06 9.23
N PRO A 370 -18.99 5.79 8.12
CA PRO A 370 -20.00 5.64 7.07
C PRO A 370 -19.80 4.29 6.37
N PHE A 371 -20.92 3.66 6.06
CA PHE A 371 -21.05 2.47 5.23
C PHE A 371 -20.45 2.66 3.84
#